data_c4017f2b3c33a45f6da86f04df1dea4d
#
_entry.id   c4017f2b3c33a45f6da86f04df1dea4d
#
_cell.length_a   1.000
_cell.length_b   1.000
_cell.length_c   1.000
_cell.angle_alpha   90.00
_cell.angle_beta   90.00
_cell.angle_gamma   90.00
#
_symmetry.space_group_name_H-M   'P 1'
#
loop_
_entity.id
_entity.type
_entity.pdbx_description
1 polymer ?
#
loop_
_entity_poly.entity_id
_entity_poly.type
_entity_poly.pdbx_seq_one_letter_code
_entity_poly.pdbx_strand_id
1 'polypeptide(L)'
;TAIESAMDISAMLVKDFGKRVEDDYGNIETLQEIGIIDEKLAEKLKMCNGLRNWLVHRYNRVDRQLVLNSVEEVKEILIEFIKRVEDVLEKAKP
;
A
#
# COMPACT_ATOMS: atom_id res chain seq x y z
N THR A 1 1.59 -8.22 8.63
CA THR A 1 0.54 -8.49 7.61
C THR A 1 1.01 -8.05 6.22
N ALA A 2 0.28 -8.47 5.21
CA ALA A 2 0.58 -8.07 3.84
C ALA A 2 0.47 -6.55 3.64
N ILE A 3 -0.48 -5.90 4.32
CA ILE A 3 -0.63 -4.44 4.26
C ILE A 3 0.59 -3.76 4.87
N GLU A 4 1.06 -4.23 6.02
CA GLU A 4 2.26 -3.67 6.65
C GLU A 4 3.48 -3.84 5.76
N SER A 5 3.63 -5.00 5.12
CA SER A 5 4.72 -5.24 4.17
C SER A 5 4.65 -4.29 2.99
N ALA A 6 3.45 -4.02 2.46
CA ALA A 6 3.26 -3.04 1.37
C ALA A 6 3.65 -1.63 1.81
N MET A 7 3.33 -1.26 3.05
CA MET A 7 3.73 0.05 3.59
C MET A 7 5.24 0.14 3.75
N ASP A 8 5.89 -0.94 4.17
CA ASP A 8 7.36 -0.98 4.28
C ASP A 8 8.01 -0.86 2.90
N ILE A 9 7.48 -1.54 1.90
CA ILE A 9 7.97 -1.43 0.51
C ILE A 9 7.81 0.00 0.00
N SER A 10 6.68 0.64 0.30
CA SER A 10 6.44 2.04 -0.08
C SER A 10 7.50 2.96 0.51
N ALA A 11 7.82 2.80 1.80
CA ALA A 11 8.86 3.60 2.46
C ALA A 11 10.23 3.37 1.83
N MET A 12 10.57 2.12 1.51
CA MET A 12 11.84 1.77 0.87
C MET A 12 11.96 2.42 -0.51
N LEU A 13 10.90 2.38 -1.31
CA LEU A 13 10.88 2.99 -2.64
C LEU A 13 11.03 4.50 -2.56
N VAL A 14 10.32 5.14 -1.64
CA VAL A 14 10.42 6.59 -1.42
C VAL A 14 11.88 6.97 -1.15
N LYS A 15 12.54 6.22 -0.27
CA LYS A 15 13.95 6.44 0.06
C LYS A 15 14.84 6.20 -1.15
N ASP A 16 14.63 5.11 -1.88
CA ASP A 16 15.44 4.74 -3.03
C ASP A 16 15.36 5.77 -4.16
N PHE A 17 14.21 6.44 -4.28
CA PHE A 17 14.05 7.52 -5.25
C PHE A 17 14.51 8.90 -4.74
N GLY A 18 15.19 8.92 -3.60
CA GLY A 18 15.77 10.14 -3.06
C GLY A 18 14.76 11.07 -2.44
N LYS A 19 13.60 10.60 -2.06
CA LYS A 19 12.56 11.40 -1.44
C LYS A 19 12.54 11.18 0.07
N ARG A 20 11.93 12.12 0.78
CA ARG A 20 11.80 12.04 2.22
C ARG A 20 10.76 11.00 2.61
N VAL A 21 11.16 10.07 3.48
CA VAL A 21 10.22 9.09 4.05
C VAL A 21 9.32 9.80 5.06
N GLU A 22 8.02 9.58 4.93
CA GLU A 22 7.01 10.16 5.80
C GLU A 22 6.22 9.04 6.47
N ASP A 23 4.99 9.33 6.91
CA ASP A 23 4.09 8.29 7.37
C ASP A 23 3.56 7.48 6.18
N ASP A 24 2.77 6.45 6.45
CA ASP A 24 2.30 5.56 5.40
C ASP A 24 1.50 6.29 4.32
N TYR A 25 0.62 7.20 4.73
CA TYR A 25 -0.17 7.99 3.78
C TYR A 25 0.71 8.93 2.95
N GLY A 26 1.65 9.59 3.58
CA GLY A 26 2.59 10.49 2.88
C GLY A 26 3.47 9.73 1.90
N ASN A 27 3.93 8.53 2.25
CA ASN A 27 4.72 7.71 1.34
C ASN A 27 3.90 7.28 0.12
N ILE A 28 2.64 6.91 0.30
CA ILE A 28 1.74 6.56 -0.81
C ILE A 28 1.58 7.78 -1.75
N GLU A 29 1.38 8.96 -1.21
CA GLU A 29 1.26 10.18 -1.99
C GLU A 29 2.54 10.47 -2.79
N THR A 30 3.70 10.27 -2.16
CA THR A 30 4.98 10.46 -2.84
C THR A 30 5.13 9.49 -4.01
N LEU A 31 4.74 8.22 -3.84
CA LEU A 31 4.78 7.25 -4.93
C LEU A 31 3.88 7.66 -6.10
N GLN A 32 2.75 8.27 -5.81
CA GLN A 32 1.87 8.82 -6.85
C GLN A 32 2.53 10.00 -7.55
N GLU A 33 3.11 10.92 -6.81
CA GLU A 33 3.77 12.11 -7.36
C GLU A 33 4.92 11.76 -8.30
N ILE A 34 5.71 10.76 -7.96
CA ILE A 34 6.84 10.32 -8.80
C ILE A 34 6.42 9.34 -9.90
N GLY A 35 5.16 9.00 -9.99
CA GLY A 35 4.61 8.23 -11.10
C GLY A 35 4.74 6.71 -10.99
N ILE A 36 5.11 6.18 -9.83
CA ILE A 36 5.19 4.72 -9.62
C ILE A 36 3.78 4.11 -9.61
N ILE A 37 2.84 4.81 -9.00
CA ILE A 37 1.44 4.39 -8.94
C ILE A 37 0.55 5.54 -9.43
N ASP A 38 -0.62 5.20 -9.93
CA ASP A 38 -1.60 6.20 -10.33
C ASP A 38 -2.47 6.62 -9.14
N GLU A 39 -3.31 7.62 -9.35
CA GLU A 39 -4.21 8.14 -8.32
C GLU A 39 -5.15 7.07 -7.79
N LYS A 40 -5.69 6.25 -8.68
CA LYS A 40 -6.65 5.20 -8.31
C LYS A 40 -6.02 4.16 -7.39
N LEU A 41 -4.82 3.71 -7.72
CA LEU A 41 -4.11 2.74 -6.87
C LEU A 41 -3.70 3.39 -5.54
N ALA A 42 -3.28 4.65 -5.56
CA ALA A 42 -2.95 5.39 -4.33
C ALA A 42 -4.14 5.44 -3.37
N GLU A 43 -5.33 5.75 -3.89
CA GLU A 43 -6.55 5.77 -3.08
C GLU A 43 -6.87 4.40 -2.48
N LYS A 44 -6.72 3.34 -3.27
CA LYS A 44 -6.94 1.97 -2.81
C LYS A 44 -5.95 1.57 -1.71
N LEU A 45 -4.68 1.94 -1.85
CA LEU A 45 -3.66 1.66 -0.84
C LEU A 45 -3.93 2.41 0.47
N LYS A 46 -4.39 3.66 0.37
CA LYS A 46 -4.79 4.43 1.53
C LYS A 46 -5.96 3.76 2.27
N MET A 47 -6.92 3.23 1.52
CA MET A 47 -8.03 2.47 2.10
C MET A 47 -7.55 1.22 2.82
N CYS A 48 -6.61 0.49 2.24
CA CYS A 48 -6.02 -0.69 2.87
C CYS A 48 -5.33 -0.32 4.19
N ASN A 49 -4.57 0.75 4.20
CA ASN A 49 -3.88 1.20 5.42
C ASN A 49 -4.88 1.64 6.48
N GLY A 50 -5.96 2.32 6.08
CA GLY A 50 -7.05 2.69 6.98
C GLY A 50 -7.73 1.48 7.59
N LEU A 51 -7.99 0.45 6.80
CA LEU A 51 -8.59 -0.80 7.27
C LEU A 51 -7.68 -1.49 8.30
N ARG A 52 -6.38 -1.56 8.01
CA ARG A 52 -5.40 -2.14 8.93
C ARG A 52 -5.41 -1.41 10.28
N ASN A 53 -5.40 -0.08 10.24
CA ASN A 53 -5.42 0.74 11.46
C ASN A 53 -6.71 0.54 12.24
N TRP A 54 -7.84 0.47 11.54
CA TRP A 54 -9.14 0.22 12.16
C TRP A 54 -9.16 -1.15 12.85
N LEU A 55 -8.66 -2.18 12.19
CA LEU A 55 -8.61 -3.54 12.76
C LEU A 55 -7.72 -3.61 14.01
N VAL A 56 -6.58 -2.95 14.01
CA VAL A 56 -5.69 -2.92 15.18
C VAL A 56 -6.39 -2.33 16.41
N HIS A 57 -7.17 -1.27 16.21
CA HIS A 57 -7.82 -0.57 17.31
C HIS A 57 -9.15 -1.16 17.73
N ARG A 58 -9.80 -1.97 16.89
CA ARG A 58 -11.17 -2.44 17.09
C ARG A 58 -11.36 -3.95 16.95
N TYR A 59 -10.28 -4.70 17.04
CA TYR A 59 -10.29 -6.14 16.82
C TYR A 59 -11.39 -6.87 17.59
N ASN A 60 -11.66 -6.50 18.85
CA ASN A 60 -12.65 -7.17 19.69
C ASN A 60 -14.11 -6.89 19.29
N ARG A 61 -14.33 -5.96 18.34
CA ARG A 61 -15.66 -5.53 17.91
C ARG A 61 -15.89 -5.75 16.44
N VAL A 62 -14.93 -6.36 15.75
CA VAL A 62 -15.01 -6.52 14.30
C VAL A 62 -15.98 -7.62 13.95
N ASP A 63 -16.89 -7.32 13.04
CA ASP A 63 -17.73 -8.33 12.42
C ASP A 63 -16.83 -9.22 11.56
N ARG A 64 -16.79 -10.50 11.90
CA ARG A 64 -15.97 -11.49 11.19
C ARG A 64 -16.28 -11.52 9.70
N GLN A 65 -17.56 -11.37 9.35
CA GLN A 65 -17.98 -11.38 7.95
C GLN A 65 -17.44 -10.19 7.18
N LEU A 66 -17.41 -9.03 7.81
CA LEU A 66 -16.84 -7.82 7.20
C LEU A 66 -15.34 -8.02 6.89
N VAL A 67 -14.61 -8.61 7.81
CA VAL A 67 -13.18 -8.92 7.61
C VAL A 67 -13.01 -9.87 6.43
N LEU A 68 -13.78 -10.95 6.39
CA LEU A 68 -13.71 -11.93 5.31
C LEU A 68 -14.06 -11.32 3.95
N ASN A 69 -15.06 -10.45 3.91
CA ASN A 69 -15.46 -9.78 2.67
C ASN A 69 -14.36 -8.82 2.16
N SER A 70 -13.56 -8.27 3.06
CA SER A 70 -12.50 -7.32 2.69
C SER A 70 -11.22 -8.00 2.19
N VAL A 71 -10.99 -9.26 2.54
CA VAL A 71 -9.73 -9.96 2.24
C VAL A 71 -9.44 -10.04 0.75
N GLU A 72 -10.44 -10.40 -0.06
CA GLU A 72 -10.24 -10.54 -1.51
C GLU A 72 -9.94 -9.19 -2.16
N GLU A 73 -10.64 -8.14 -1.78
CA GLU A 73 -10.40 -6.81 -2.31
C GLU A 73 -8.99 -6.31 -1.96
N VAL A 74 -8.59 -6.47 -0.70
CA VAL A 74 -7.23 -6.11 -0.26
C VAL A 74 -6.19 -6.90 -1.03
N LYS A 75 -6.40 -8.19 -1.21
CA LYS A 75 -5.48 -9.05 -1.96
C LYS A 75 -5.28 -8.54 -3.39
N GLU A 76 -6.36 -8.20 -4.08
CA GLU A 76 -6.29 -7.67 -5.44
C GLU A 76 -5.51 -6.35 -5.52
N ILE A 77 -5.74 -5.46 -4.57
CA ILE A 77 -5.03 -4.18 -4.49
C ILE A 77 -3.54 -4.40 -4.29
N LEU A 78 -3.17 -5.28 -3.38
CA LEU A 78 -1.76 -5.58 -3.09
C LEU A 78 -1.06 -6.26 -4.27
N ILE A 79 -1.75 -7.12 -4.99
CA ILE A 79 -1.22 -7.74 -6.21
C ILE A 79 -0.96 -6.69 -7.27
N GLU A 80 -1.89 -5.76 -7.47
CA GLU A 80 -1.69 -4.66 -8.42
C GLU A 80 -0.48 -3.81 -8.03
N PHE A 81 -0.35 -3.50 -6.74
CA PHE A 81 0.79 -2.74 -6.23
C PHE A 81 2.12 -3.45 -6.50
N ILE A 82 2.20 -4.75 -6.21
CA ILE A 82 3.40 -5.54 -6.45
C ILE A 82 3.78 -5.53 -7.94
N LYS A 83 2.79 -5.65 -8.83
CA LYS A 83 3.05 -5.59 -10.28
C LYS A 83 3.63 -4.24 -10.67
N ARG A 84 3.15 -3.14 -10.11
CA ARG A 84 3.71 -1.82 -10.39
C ARG A 84 5.14 -1.70 -9.89
N VAL A 85 5.42 -2.23 -8.70
CA VAL A 85 6.78 -2.26 -8.14
C VAL A 85 7.71 -3.08 -9.04
N GLU A 86 7.28 -4.25 -9.48
CA GLU A 86 8.05 -5.10 -10.37
C GLU A 86 8.37 -4.39 -11.69
N ASP A 87 7.40 -3.68 -12.25
CA ASP A 87 7.59 -2.90 -13.48
C ASP A 87 8.67 -1.82 -13.28
N VAL A 88 8.64 -1.13 -12.16
CA VAL A 88 9.64 -0.10 -11.85
C VAL A 88 11.03 -0.72 -11.71
N LEU A 89 11.13 -1.82 -11.00
CA LEU A 89 12.41 -2.53 -10.80
C LEU A 89 12.95 -3.07 -12.12
N GLU A 90 12.09 -3.57 -12.98
CA GLU A 90 12.48 -4.07 -14.30
C GLU A 90 13.06 -2.96 -15.18
N LYS A 91 12.42 -1.80 -15.18
CA LYS A 91 12.90 -0.63 -15.93
C LYS A 91 14.19 -0.05 -15.37
N ALA A 92 14.47 -0.26 -14.09
CA ALA A 92 15.67 0.24 -13.44
C ALA A 92 16.90 -0.63 -13.68
N LYS A 93 16.74 -1.82 -14.25
CA LYS A 93 17.87 -2.69 -14.58
C LYS A 93 18.71 -2.08 -15.69
N PRO A 94 20.05 -2.13 -15.56
CA PRO A 94 20.94 -1.66 -16.61
C PRO A 94 20.88 -2.48 -17.88
#